data_01aa3b4e7eb1fad0416edc83f35ccff4
#
_entry.id   01aa3b4e7eb1fad0416edc83f35ccff4
#
_cell.length_a   1.000
_cell.length_b   1.000
_cell.length_c   1.000
_cell.angle_alpha   90.00
_cell.angle_beta   90.00
_cell.angle_gamma   90.00
#
_symmetry.space_group_name_H-M   'P 1'
#
loop_
_entity.id
_entity.type
_entity.pdbx_description
1 polymer ?
#
loop_
_entity_poly.entity_id
_entity_poly.type
_entity_poly.pdbx_seq_one_letter_code
_entity_poly.pdbx_strand_id
1 'polypeptide(L)'
;PPQPEQPQPTQATFPQAPSNYQAPASPQPYDANYLDSIAPPPARAKFISGSFGKIFFGLIALFVIAVSLIVAFSNGKSPTADMQQVAVRLENFTKTAKTVQKNLKSNKLSGTNTEFSVWLVGNQTQASDLLSSAGVKKAKYDKKITASETALTTKLNDKFEDARLNAILDRVYANTMASETEKIINLLNS
;
A
#
# COMPACT_ATOMS: atom_id res chain seq x y z
N PRO A 1 66.52 42.30 -38.03
CA PRO A 1 65.52 41.61 -38.80
C PRO A 1 64.15 42.17 -38.50
N PRO A 2 63.38 42.54 -39.50
CA PRO A 2 62.05 43.12 -39.33
C PRO A 2 61.05 42.04 -38.89
N GLN A 3 60.15 42.41 -38.00
CA GLN A 3 59.04 41.62 -37.50
C GLN A 3 57.99 41.48 -38.58
N PRO A 4 57.37 40.32 -38.79
CA PRO A 4 56.30 40.17 -39.74
C PRO A 4 55.00 40.84 -39.24
N GLU A 5 54.43 41.65 -40.11
CA GLU A 5 53.14 42.31 -39.90
C GLU A 5 52.03 41.26 -39.80
N GLN A 6 51.25 41.36 -38.71
CA GLN A 6 50.02 40.58 -38.53
C GLN A 6 48.92 41.17 -39.45
N PRO A 7 48.19 40.35 -40.21
CA PRO A 7 47.06 40.84 -40.99
C PRO A 7 45.94 41.33 -40.07
N GLN A 8 45.48 42.56 -40.28
CA GLN A 8 44.28 43.11 -39.65
C GLN A 8 43.06 42.33 -40.07
N PRO A 9 42.17 41.99 -39.12
CA PRO A 9 40.90 41.33 -39.47
C PRO A 9 40.00 42.32 -40.23
N THR A 10 39.62 41.95 -41.42
CA THR A 10 38.64 42.64 -42.24
C THR A 10 37.29 42.64 -41.50
N GLN A 11 36.80 43.83 -41.14
CA GLN A 11 35.44 43.99 -40.61
C GLN A 11 34.43 43.61 -41.65
N ALA A 12 33.74 42.49 -41.43
CA ALA A 12 32.60 42.12 -42.25
C ALA A 12 31.44 43.09 -42.00
N THR A 13 31.10 43.87 -43.01
CA THR A 13 29.93 44.74 -42.99
C THR A 13 28.68 43.85 -43.08
N PHE A 14 28.00 43.70 -41.96
CA PHE A 14 26.72 43.01 -41.93
C PHE A 14 25.64 43.92 -42.54
N PRO A 15 24.76 43.40 -43.42
CA PRO A 15 23.62 44.15 -43.90
C PRO A 15 22.73 44.57 -42.75
N GLN A 16 22.38 45.85 -42.63
CA GLN A 16 21.39 46.32 -41.67
C GLN A 16 20.06 45.63 -41.95
N ALA A 17 19.56 44.88 -40.98
CA ALA A 17 18.23 44.33 -41.00
C ALA A 17 17.18 45.45 -41.02
N PRO A 18 16.08 45.30 -41.76
CA PRO A 18 15.00 46.28 -41.78
C PRO A 18 14.44 46.48 -40.36
N SER A 19 14.35 47.75 -39.98
CA SER A 19 13.96 48.22 -38.63
C SER A 19 12.46 48.04 -38.31
N ASN A 20 11.85 46.95 -38.77
CA ASN A 20 10.43 46.66 -38.53
C ASN A 20 10.18 45.29 -37.85
N TYR A 21 11.18 44.80 -37.12
CA TYR A 21 10.92 43.68 -36.22
C TYR A 21 10.31 44.23 -34.93
N GLN A 22 8.98 44.25 -34.85
CA GLN A 22 8.32 44.27 -33.56
C GLN A 22 8.73 43.01 -32.83
N ALA A 23 9.46 43.16 -31.71
CA ALA A 23 9.80 42.06 -30.83
C ALA A 23 8.49 41.34 -30.47
N PRO A 24 8.42 40.00 -30.56
CA PRO A 24 7.27 39.28 -30.08
C PRO A 24 7.05 39.66 -28.60
N ALA A 25 5.82 40.05 -28.27
CA ALA A 25 5.46 40.40 -26.93
C ALA A 25 6.00 39.33 -25.97
N SER A 26 6.69 39.76 -24.91
CA SER A 26 7.21 38.86 -23.88
C SER A 26 6.11 37.85 -23.52
N PRO A 27 6.42 36.54 -23.45
CA PRO A 27 5.42 35.58 -23.06
C PRO A 27 4.88 36.01 -21.70
N GLN A 28 3.60 36.33 -21.65
CA GLN A 28 2.95 36.63 -20.36
C GLN A 28 3.14 35.43 -19.45
N PRO A 29 3.51 35.64 -18.18
CA PRO A 29 3.58 34.55 -17.23
C PRO A 29 2.22 33.86 -17.23
N TYR A 30 2.17 32.61 -17.62
CA TYR A 30 0.95 31.80 -17.58
C TYR A 30 0.43 31.85 -16.16
N ASP A 31 -0.80 32.35 -16.00
CA ASP A 31 -1.47 32.33 -14.70
C ASP A 31 -1.55 30.88 -14.24
N ALA A 32 -1.04 30.60 -13.04
CA ALA A 32 -1.08 29.25 -12.46
C ALA A 32 -2.51 28.70 -12.44
N ASN A 33 -3.51 29.58 -12.33
CA ASN A 33 -4.92 29.22 -12.40
C ASN A 33 -5.37 28.72 -13.79
N TYR A 34 -4.65 29.08 -14.86
CA TYR A 34 -4.97 28.60 -16.21
C TYR A 34 -4.65 27.11 -16.34
N LEU A 35 -3.53 26.65 -15.75
CA LEU A 35 -3.18 25.23 -15.75
C LEU A 35 -4.16 24.39 -14.95
N ASP A 36 -4.69 24.94 -13.86
CA ASP A 36 -5.71 24.26 -13.06
C ASP A 36 -7.07 24.21 -13.79
N SER A 37 -7.36 25.16 -14.68
CA SER A 37 -8.62 25.19 -15.43
C SER A 37 -8.66 24.19 -16.61
N ILE A 38 -7.51 23.85 -17.18
CA ILE A 38 -7.39 22.90 -18.30
C ILE A 38 -6.99 21.49 -17.85
N ALA A 39 -6.45 21.35 -16.64
CA ALA A 39 -6.21 20.04 -16.07
C ALA A 39 -7.58 19.37 -15.79
N PRO A 40 -7.84 18.16 -16.32
CA PRO A 40 -9.02 17.44 -15.90
C PRO A 40 -8.98 17.34 -14.38
N PRO A 41 -10.10 17.65 -13.67
CA PRO A 41 -10.09 17.58 -12.22
C PRO A 41 -9.51 16.23 -11.83
N PRO A 42 -8.54 16.20 -10.89
CA PRO A 42 -7.94 14.95 -10.48
C PRO A 42 -9.07 14.02 -10.13
N ALA A 43 -9.14 12.87 -10.83
CA ALA A 43 -10.17 11.89 -10.59
C ALA A 43 -10.15 11.63 -9.09
N ARG A 44 -11.07 12.24 -8.38
CA ARG A 44 -11.20 12.06 -6.93
C ARG A 44 -11.42 10.59 -6.76
N ALA A 45 -10.36 9.90 -6.39
CA ALA A 45 -10.44 8.52 -5.98
C ALA A 45 -11.44 8.53 -4.81
N LYS A 46 -12.72 8.30 -5.11
CA LYS A 46 -13.81 8.22 -4.11
C LYS A 46 -13.57 7.13 -3.06
N PHE A 47 -12.45 6.41 -3.20
CA PHE A 47 -12.09 5.26 -2.39
C PHE A 47 -11.41 5.58 -1.06
N ILE A 48 -11.02 6.82 -0.80
CA ILE A 48 -10.35 7.16 0.47
C ILE A 48 -10.99 8.44 1.05
N SER A 49 -12.31 8.49 1.10
CA SER A 49 -12.98 9.45 1.97
C SER A 49 -12.89 8.94 3.43
N GLY A 50 -12.84 9.85 4.41
CA GLY A 50 -12.60 9.56 5.83
C GLY A 50 -13.49 8.49 6.50
N SER A 51 -14.47 7.94 5.78
CA SER A 51 -15.27 6.78 6.18
C SER A 51 -14.48 5.47 6.16
N PHE A 52 -13.52 5.29 5.26
CA PHE A 52 -12.76 4.03 5.18
C PHE A 52 -11.90 3.81 6.42
N GLY A 53 -11.26 4.87 6.94
CA GLY A 53 -10.54 4.80 8.22
C GLY A 53 -11.49 4.44 9.37
N LYS A 54 -12.66 5.06 9.45
CA LYS A 54 -13.64 4.80 10.50
C LYS A 54 -14.23 3.38 10.42
N ILE A 55 -14.51 2.89 9.21
CA ILE A 55 -14.98 1.51 8.97
C ILE A 55 -13.88 0.52 9.32
N PHE A 56 -12.64 0.80 8.95
CA PHE A 56 -11.49 -0.05 9.24
C PHE A 56 -11.21 -0.12 10.75
N PHE A 57 -11.22 1.02 11.47
CA PHE A 57 -11.11 1.03 12.94
C PHE A 57 -12.33 0.43 13.64
N GLY A 58 -13.53 0.62 13.11
CA GLY A 58 -14.74 -0.02 13.63
C GLY A 58 -14.68 -1.55 13.48
N LEU A 59 -14.19 -2.06 12.36
CA LEU A 59 -13.94 -3.49 12.12
C LEU A 59 -12.87 -4.05 13.07
N ILE A 60 -11.81 -3.29 13.35
CA ILE A 60 -10.78 -3.67 14.32
C ILE A 60 -11.36 -3.82 15.72
N ALA A 61 -12.13 -2.85 16.18
CA ALA A 61 -12.76 -2.89 17.50
C ALA A 61 -13.74 -4.07 17.61
N LEU A 62 -14.53 -4.31 16.57
CA LEU A 62 -15.49 -5.44 16.53
C LEU A 62 -14.77 -6.79 16.53
N PHE A 63 -13.62 -6.89 15.87
CA PHE A 63 -12.79 -8.09 15.86
C PHE A 63 -12.23 -8.44 17.25
N VAL A 64 -11.69 -7.44 17.96
CA VAL A 64 -11.17 -7.64 19.33
C VAL A 64 -12.29 -8.11 20.27
N ILE A 65 -13.49 -7.53 20.13
CA ILE A 65 -14.68 -7.94 20.92
C ILE A 65 -15.10 -9.36 20.53
N ALA A 66 -15.12 -9.69 19.23
CA ALA A 66 -15.51 -11.03 18.78
C ALA A 66 -14.54 -12.12 19.30
N VAL A 67 -13.23 -11.88 19.23
CA VAL A 67 -12.23 -12.82 19.78
C VAL A 67 -12.39 -12.97 21.30
N SER A 68 -12.66 -11.89 22.02
CA SER A 68 -12.89 -11.94 23.47
C SER A 68 -14.17 -12.71 23.83
N LEU A 69 -15.24 -12.56 23.04
CA LEU A 69 -16.50 -13.27 23.23
C LEU A 69 -16.38 -14.78 22.93
N ILE A 70 -15.65 -15.14 21.86
CA ILE A 70 -15.41 -16.55 21.51
C ILE A 70 -14.71 -17.27 22.68
N VAL A 71 -13.74 -16.64 23.33
CA VAL A 71 -13.06 -17.20 24.51
C VAL A 71 -14.01 -17.36 25.69
N ALA A 72 -14.92 -16.42 25.88
CA ALA A 72 -15.89 -16.45 26.99
C ALA A 72 -16.99 -17.51 26.79
N PHE A 73 -17.35 -17.81 25.53
CA PHE A 73 -18.45 -18.72 25.20
C PHE A 73 -18.01 -20.12 24.74
N SER A 74 -16.72 -20.38 24.56
CA SER A 74 -16.22 -21.70 24.11
C SER A 74 -16.14 -22.71 25.27
N ASN A 75 -17.18 -22.79 26.08
CA ASN A 75 -17.36 -23.91 27.02
C ASN A 75 -17.58 -25.21 26.24
N GLY A 76 -16.53 -25.94 25.92
CA GLY A 76 -16.60 -27.33 25.49
C GLY A 76 -16.15 -27.73 24.12
N LYS A 77 -15.78 -26.81 23.21
CA LYS A 77 -15.12 -27.18 21.96
C LYS A 77 -13.64 -26.84 22.04
N SER A 78 -12.77 -27.82 21.76
CA SER A 78 -11.33 -27.56 21.61
C SER A 78 -11.12 -26.39 20.68
N PRO A 79 -10.13 -25.51 20.93
CA PRO A 79 -9.73 -24.48 19.97
C PRO A 79 -9.25 -25.20 18.72
N THR A 80 -10.13 -25.19 17.77
CA THR A 80 -10.15 -26.11 16.66
C THR A 80 -9.21 -25.61 15.53
N ALA A 81 -9.23 -26.33 14.45
CA ALA A 81 -8.57 -26.03 13.21
C ALA A 81 -8.69 -24.55 12.79
N ASP A 82 -9.86 -23.93 13.02
CA ASP A 82 -10.14 -22.54 12.67
C ASP A 82 -9.23 -21.53 13.39
N MET A 83 -9.03 -21.71 14.71
CA MET A 83 -8.12 -20.84 15.46
C MET A 83 -6.66 -21.02 15.03
N GLN A 84 -6.23 -22.25 14.70
CA GLN A 84 -4.91 -22.48 14.13
C GLN A 84 -4.77 -21.81 12.76
N GLN A 85 -5.81 -21.90 11.93
CA GLN A 85 -5.86 -21.26 10.63
C GLN A 85 -5.76 -19.74 10.77
N VAL A 86 -6.51 -19.13 11.68
CA VAL A 86 -6.44 -17.70 11.97
C VAL A 86 -5.02 -17.30 12.40
N ALA A 87 -4.41 -18.03 13.36
CA ALA A 87 -3.09 -17.70 13.85
C ALA A 87 -2.02 -17.75 12.74
N VAL A 88 -2.05 -18.78 11.87
CA VAL A 88 -1.13 -18.92 10.75
C VAL A 88 -1.37 -17.84 9.70
N ARG A 89 -2.64 -17.53 9.38
CA ARG A 89 -3.01 -16.49 8.43
C ARG A 89 -2.57 -15.11 8.89
N LEU A 90 -2.78 -14.75 10.15
CA LEU A 90 -2.33 -13.47 10.71
C LEU A 90 -0.80 -13.34 10.66
N GLU A 91 -0.06 -14.40 10.95
CA GLU A 91 1.40 -14.41 10.83
C GLU A 91 1.84 -14.16 9.39
N ASN A 92 1.23 -14.85 8.44
CA ASN A 92 1.53 -14.73 7.02
C ASN A 92 1.19 -13.33 6.50
N PHE A 93 0.04 -12.80 6.89
CA PHE A 93 -0.35 -11.43 6.51
C PHE A 93 0.58 -10.37 7.09
N THR A 94 1.07 -10.57 8.30
CA THR A 94 2.10 -9.71 8.89
C THR A 94 3.35 -9.67 8.02
N LYS A 95 3.81 -10.83 7.53
CA LYS A 95 4.97 -10.90 6.64
C LYS A 95 4.69 -10.21 5.31
N THR A 96 3.54 -10.48 4.71
CA THR A 96 3.11 -9.85 3.45
C THR A 96 3.00 -8.33 3.58
N ALA A 97 2.35 -7.82 4.63
CA ALA A 97 2.22 -6.39 4.87
C ALA A 97 3.57 -5.68 5.00
N LYS A 98 4.52 -6.28 5.72
CA LYS A 98 5.89 -5.77 5.84
C LYS A 98 6.65 -5.80 4.51
N THR A 99 6.45 -6.82 3.69
CA THR A 99 7.10 -6.93 2.37
C THR A 99 6.57 -5.88 1.41
N VAL A 100 5.25 -5.71 1.34
CA VAL A 100 4.59 -4.76 0.44
C VAL A 100 4.83 -3.32 0.85
N GLN A 101 5.02 -3.03 2.15
CA GLN A 101 5.25 -1.69 2.71
C GLN A 101 6.26 -0.87 1.90
N LYS A 102 7.35 -1.50 1.48
CA LYS A 102 8.46 -0.84 0.77
C LYS A 102 8.09 -0.38 -0.64
N ASN A 103 7.03 -0.92 -1.20
CA ASN A 103 6.62 -0.72 -2.59
C ASN A 103 5.34 0.13 -2.70
N LEU A 104 4.71 0.49 -1.58
CA LEU A 104 3.54 1.38 -1.56
C LEU A 104 3.97 2.79 -1.93
N LYS A 105 3.25 3.40 -2.87
CA LYS A 105 3.51 4.77 -3.36
C LYS A 105 2.71 5.82 -2.62
N SER A 106 1.52 5.49 -2.15
CA SER A 106 0.67 6.38 -1.38
C SER A 106 1.14 6.47 0.07
N ASN A 107 1.58 7.65 0.52
CA ASN A 107 1.96 7.89 1.91
C ASN A 107 0.82 7.57 2.89
N LYS A 108 -0.44 7.85 2.50
CA LYS A 108 -1.61 7.53 3.31
C LYS A 108 -1.78 6.02 3.46
N LEU A 109 -1.68 5.26 2.37
CA LEU A 109 -1.78 3.80 2.42
C LEU A 109 -0.60 3.19 3.19
N SER A 110 0.60 3.73 3.02
CA SER A 110 1.80 3.33 3.76
C SER A 110 1.62 3.51 5.27
N GLY A 111 1.09 4.68 5.71
CA GLY A 111 0.74 4.91 7.12
C GLY A 111 -0.30 3.92 7.63
N THR A 112 -1.41 3.75 6.90
CA THR A 112 -2.45 2.76 7.26
C THR A 112 -1.91 1.35 7.31
N ASN A 113 -0.99 0.97 6.40
CA ASN A 113 -0.38 -0.36 6.42
C ASN A 113 0.54 -0.58 7.63
N THR A 114 1.19 0.46 8.12
CA THR A 114 1.97 0.39 9.35
C THR A 114 1.06 0.09 10.55
N GLU A 115 -0.04 0.82 10.69
CA GLU A 115 -1.04 0.58 11.75
C GLU A 115 -1.66 -0.84 11.62
N PHE A 116 -1.99 -1.24 10.41
CA PHE A 116 -2.49 -2.58 10.11
C PHE A 116 -1.50 -3.67 10.50
N SER A 117 -0.21 -3.47 10.24
CA SER A 117 0.83 -4.42 10.62
C SER A 117 0.96 -4.57 12.14
N VAL A 118 0.84 -3.48 12.90
CA VAL A 118 0.82 -3.51 14.36
C VAL A 118 -0.40 -4.29 14.86
N TRP A 119 -1.56 -4.03 14.26
CA TRP A 119 -2.78 -4.76 14.58
C TRP A 119 -2.66 -6.27 14.29
N LEU A 120 -2.11 -6.65 13.13
CA LEU A 120 -1.88 -8.06 12.77
C LEU A 120 -0.99 -8.76 13.79
N VAL A 121 0.10 -8.12 14.23
CA VAL A 121 1.02 -8.66 15.24
C VAL A 121 0.30 -8.86 16.57
N GLY A 122 -0.47 -7.88 17.05
CA GLY A 122 -1.21 -7.97 18.28
C GLY A 122 -2.19 -9.14 18.28
N ASN A 123 -2.99 -9.27 17.21
CA ASN A 123 -3.97 -10.35 17.10
C ASN A 123 -3.32 -11.72 16.89
N GLN A 124 -2.21 -11.80 16.17
CA GLN A 124 -1.42 -13.02 16.03
C GLN A 124 -0.92 -13.51 17.39
N THR A 125 -0.40 -12.60 18.23
CA THR A 125 0.06 -12.94 19.58
C THR A 125 -1.10 -13.47 20.42
N GLN A 126 -2.23 -12.78 20.45
CA GLN A 126 -3.43 -13.22 21.17
C GLN A 126 -3.90 -14.60 20.73
N ALA A 127 -4.02 -14.84 19.41
CA ALA A 127 -4.41 -16.13 18.87
C ALA A 127 -3.42 -17.25 19.26
N SER A 128 -2.13 -16.97 19.25
CA SER A 128 -1.09 -17.91 19.65
C SER A 128 -1.14 -18.22 21.16
N ASP A 129 -1.39 -17.23 22.00
CA ASP A 129 -1.49 -17.37 23.44
C ASP A 129 -2.73 -18.20 23.81
N LEU A 130 -3.87 -17.98 23.16
CA LEU A 130 -5.08 -18.77 23.33
C LEU A 130 -4.86 -20.23 22.97
N LEU A 131 -4.22 -20.50 21.82
CA LEU A 131 -3.87 -21.86 21.40
C LEU A 131 -2.90 -22.51 22.37
N SER A 132 -1.91 -21.77 22.85
CA SER A 132 -0.94 -22.27 23.85
C SER A 132 -1.61 -22.62 25.17
N SER A 133 -2.53 -21.80 25.66
CA SER A 133 -3.32 -22.04 26.87
C SER A 133 -4.20 -23.27 26.73
N ALA A 134 -4.65 -23.58 25.51
CA ALA A 134 -5.38 -24.80 25.19
C ALA A 134 -4.46 -26.02 24.90
N GLY A 135 -3.16 -25.90 25.16
CA GLY A 135 -2.18 -26.99 24.98
C GLY A 135 -1.69 -27.17 23.53
N VAL A 136 -2.07 -26.30 22.60
CA VAL A 136 -1.70 -26.36 21.18
C VAL A 136 -0.54 -25.39 20.90
N LYS A 137 0.68 -25.86 21.05
CA LYS A 137 1.88 -25.07 20.72
C LYS A 137 2.06 -24.95 19.19
N LYS A 138 2.67 -23.87 18.72
CA LYS A 138 2.94 -23.60 17.30
C LYS A 138 3.60 -24.77 16.57
N ALA A 139 4.54 -25.46 17.20
CA ALA A 139 5.21 -26.64 16.62
C ALA A 139 4.26 -27.83 16.39
N LYS A 140 3.06 -27.80 16.96
CA LYS A 140 2.03 -28.85 16.84
C LYS A 140 0.85 -28.44 15.96
N TYR A 141 0.93 -27.31 15.27
CA TYR A 141 -0.12 -26.89 14.34
C TYR A 141 -0.26 -27.91 13.21
N ASP A 142 -1.48 -28.09 12.76
CA ASP A 142 -1.78 -29.00 11.66
C ASP A 142 -1.00 -28.61 10.40
N LYS A 143 -0.25 -29.56 9.86
CA LYS A 143 0.60 -29.36 8.68
C LYS A 143 -0.25 -29.03 7.44
N LYS A 144 -1.47 -29.56 7.32
CA LYS A 144 -2.37 -29.25 6.20
C LYS A 144 -2.84 -27.81 6.27
N ILE A 145 -3.22 -27.33 7.47
CA ILE A 145 -3.59 -25.93 7.68
C ILE A 145 -2.42 -25.01 7.32
N THR A 146 -1.24 -25.30 7.88
CA THR A 146 -0.05 -24.50 7.61
C THR A 146 0.30 -24.47 6.13
N ALA A 147 0.24 -25.60 5.44
CA ALA A 147 0.52 -25.69 4.01
C ALA A 147 -0.52 -24.93 3.18
N SER A 148 -1.81 -25.05 3.51
CA SER A 148 -2.90 -24.33 2.84
C SER A 148 -2.75 -22.81 2.98
N GLU A 149 -2.49 -22.32 4.18
CA GLU A 149 -2.31 -20.88 4.43
C GLU A 149 -1.02 -20.33 3.79
N THR A 150 0.03 -21.16 3.72
CA THR A 150 1.25 -20.80 2.98
C THR A 150 0.97 -20.69 1.48
N ALA A 151 0.25 -21.64 0.91
CA ALA A 151 -0.13 -21.60 -0.52
C ALA A 151 -1.02 -20.37 -0.85
N LEU A 152 -1.97 -20.03 0.03
CA LEU A 152 -2.76 -18.81 -0.09
C LEU A 152 -1.86 -17.58 -0.10
N THR A 153 -0.94 -17.50 0.83
CA THR A 153 -0.01 -16.36 0.97
C THR A 153 0.90 -16.22 -0.25
N THR A 154 1.37 -17.32 -0.80
CA THR A 154 2.15 -17.31 -2.04
C THR A 154 1.36 -16.68 -3.17
N LYS A 155 0.11 -17.14 -3.40
CA LYS A 155 -0.78 -16.56 -4.41
C LYS A 155 -1.04 -15.06 -4.21
N LEU A 156 -1.16 -14.62 -2.95
CA LEU A 156 -1.33 -13.20 -2.65
C LEU A 156 -0.07 -12.40 -2.99
N ASN A 157 1.10 -12.92 -2.64
CA ASN A 157 2.36 -12.25 -2.93
C ASN A 157 2.61 -12.17 -4.45
N ASP A 158 2.32 -13.23 -5.20
CA ASP A 158 2.41 -13.23 -6.67
C ASP A 158 1.47 -12.17 -7.27
N LYS A 159 0.23 -12.09 -6.79
CA LYS A 159 -0.72 -11.07 -7.20
C LYS A 159 -0.23 -9.64 -6.90
N PHE A 160 0.42 -9.44 -5.76
CA PHE A 160 0.96 -8.12 -5.40
C PHE A 160 2.19 -7.78 -6.23
N GLU A 161 3.02 -8.76 -6.57
CA GLU A 161 4.15 -8.56 -7.45
C GLU A 161 3.69 -8.20 -8.86
N ASP A 162 2.72 -8.90 -9.42
CA ASP A 162 2.09 -8.54 -10.71
C ASP A 162 1.51 -7.12 -10.68
N ALA A 163 0.82 -6.77 -9.59
CA ALA A 163 0.26 -5.44 -9.42
C ALA A 163 1.35 -4.36 -9.31
N ARG A 164 2.49 -4.67 -8.71
CA ARG A 164 3.66 -3.79 -8.61
C ARG A 164 4.24 -3.52 -9.99
N LEU A 165 4.43 -4.56 -10.79
CA LEU A 165 4.95 -4.47 -12.15
C LEU A 165 4.04 -3.64 -13.06
N ASN A 166 2.72 -3.74 -12.85
CA ASN A 166 1.71 -2.99 -13.59
C ASN A 166 1.37 -1.61 -12.99
N ALA A 167 2.14 -1.13 -12.01
CA ALA A 167 1.98 0.17 -11.32
C ALA A 167 0.60 0.39 -10.66
N ILE A 168 -0.12 -0.67 -10.30
CA ILE A 168 -1.45 -0.65 -9.64
C ILE A 168 -1.44 -1.25 -8.25
N LEU A 169 -0.26 -1.44 -7.65
CA LEU A 169 -0.07 -2.14 -6.38
C LEU A 169 -0.95 -1.57 -5.26
N ASP A 170 -0.94 -0.26 -5.06
CA ASP A 170 -1.65 0.38 -3.95
C ASP A 170 -3.14 0.01 -3.93
N ARG A 171 -3.77 0.08 -5.11
CA ARG A 171 -5.19 -0.26 -5.25
C ARG A 171 -5.46 -1.74 -5.03
N VAL A 172 -4.64 -2.60 -5.65
CA VAL A 172 -4.81 -4.05 -5.57
C VAL A 172 -4.54 -4.53 -4.14
N TYR A 173 -3.51 -3.99 -3.50
CA TYR A 173 -3.17 -4.31 -2.12
C TYR A 173 -4.29 -3.94 -1.15
N ALA A 174 -4.75 -2.67 -1.18
CA ALA A 174 -5.79 -2.20 -0.28
C ALA A 174 -7.07 -3.04 -0.39
N ASN A 175 -7.56 -3.28 -1.61
CA ASN A 175 -8.77 -4.06 -1.83
C ASN A 175 -8.61 -5.53 -1.42
N THR A 176 -7.46 -6.13 -1.72
CA THR A 176 -7.21 -7.53 -1.42
C THR A 176 -7.08 -7.74 0.09
N MET A 177 -6.30 -6.90 0.79
CA MET A 177 -6.14 -7.04 2.24
C MET A 177 -7.45 -6.78 3.00
N ALA A 178 -8.29 -5.86 2.53
CA ALA A 178 -9.63 -5.66 3.09
C ALA A 178 -10.48 -6.92 2.96
N SER A 179 -10.55 -7.51 1.76
CA SER A 179 -11.31 -8.74 1.51
C SER A 179 -10.78 -9.94 2.32
N GLU A 180 -9.46 -10.09 2.43
CA GLU A 180 -8.87 -11.18 3.20
C GLU A 180 -9.08 -11.00 4.71
N THR A 181 -9.10 -9.77 5.21
CA THR A 181 -9.46 -9.48 6.62
C THR A 181 -10.92 -9.84 6.90
N GLU A 182 -11.82 -9.55 5.99
CA GLU A 182 -13.23 -9.98 6.07
C GLU A 182 -13.38 -11.50 6.19
N LYS A 183 -12.59 -12.26 5.42
CA LYS A 183 -12.57 -13.73 5.51
C LYS A 183 -12.08 -14.24 6.87
N ILE A 184 -11.12 -13.55 7.50
CA ILE A 184 -10.68 -13.89 8.86
C ILE A 184 -11.83 -13.67 9.85
N ILE A 185 -12.56 -12.56 9.73
CA ILE A 185 -13.71 -12.26 10.60
C ILE A 185 -14.78 -13.34 10.43
N ASN A 186 -15.09 -13.72 9.19
CA ASN A 186 -16.08 -14.75 8.91
C ASN A 186 -15.65 -16.12 9.47
N LEU A 187 -14.35 -16.44 9.40
CA LEU A 187 -13.81 -17.68 9.97
C LEU A 187 -13.92 -17.72 11.51
N LEU A 188 -13.89 -16.56 12.16
CA LEU A 188 -14.05 -16.46 13.61
C LEU A 188 -15.50 -16.50 14.06
N ASN A 189 -16.45 -16.23 13.16
CA ASN A 189 -17.88 -16.22 13.43
C ASN A 189 -18.58 -17.56 13.06
N SER A 190 -17.83 -18.51 12.47
CA SER A 190 -18.34 -19.85 12.10
C SER A 190 -18.22 -20.86 13.22
#